data_28184e20e66eb39684388b6244d2d1cc
#
_entry.id   28184e20e66eb39684388b6244d2d1cc
#
_cell.length_a   1.000
_cell.length_b   1.000
_cell.length_c   1.000
_cell.angle_alpha   90.00
_cell.angle_beta   90.00
_cell.angle_gamma   90.00
#
_symmetry.space_group_name_H-M   'P 1'
#
loop_
_entity.id
_entity.type
_entity.pdbx_description
1 polymer ?
#
loop_
_entity_poly.entity_id
_entity_poly.type
_entity_poly.pdbx_seq_one_letter_code
_entity_poly.pdbx_strand_id
1 'polypeptide(L)'
;MKLTRKQAIAEHRKMWLWISRQIMKDYVENRMVRTIYAYKCFYLNNVYPNERIQDKCFCCEYVTQHGINCYKDCPLYWNDKHTALSCDDFIEHGYYNVITDIVPHSVEGYVFVTLEEAKRAARMAYKIAMLDGKKVR
;
A
#
# COMPACT_ATOMS: atom_id res chain seq x y z
N MET A 1 -7.58 -2.56 -17.33
CA MET A 1 -6.43 -3.44 -16.99
C MET A 1 -6.97 -4.72 -16.35
N LYS A 2 -6.66 -5.85 -16.97
CA LYS A 2 -7.00 -7.15 -16.38
C LYS A 2 -5.80 -7.69 -15.61
N LEU A 3 -6.02 -8.12 -14.37
CA LEU A 3 -4.97 -8.62 -13.51
C LEU A 3 -5.17 -10.10 -13.18
N THR A 4 -4.12 -10.89 -13.32
CA THR A 4 -4.04 -12.17 -12.63
C THR A 4 -3.64 -11.93 -11.18
N ARG A 5 -3.83 -12.93 -10.33
CA ARG A 5 -3.41 -12.85 -8.92
C ARG A 5 -1.91 -12.53 -8.81
N LYS A 6 -1.09 -13.20 -9.61
CA LYS A 6 0.36 -12.98 -9.64
C LYS A 6 0.73 -11.56 -10.08
N GLN A 7 0.04 -11.04 -11.10
CA GLN A 7 0.25 -9.67 -11.56
C GLN A 7 -0.15 -8.64 -10.51
N ALA A 8 -1.28 -8.86 -9.83
CA ALA A 8 -1.73 -7.96 -8.77
C ALA A 8 -0.70 -7.86 -7.64
N ILE A 9 -0.16 -8.99 -7.22
CA ILE A 9 0.89 -9.03 -6.18
C ILE A 9 2.15 -8.32 -6.68
N ALA A 10 2.57 -8.58 -7.92
CA ALA A 10 3.77 -7.96 -8.48
C ALA A 10 3.63 -6.44 -8.59
N GLU A 11 2.50 -5.94 -9.07
CA GLU A 11 2.24 -4.50 -9.18
C GLU A 11 2.11 -3.83 -7.81
N HIS A 12 1.49 -4.50 -6.85
CA HIS A 12 1.47 -4.06 -5.45
C HIS A 12 2.88 -3.86 -4.91
N ARG A 13 3.76 -4.83 -5.10
CA ARG A 13 5.16 -4.74 -4.65
C ARG A 13 5.89 -3.56 -5.25
N LYS A 14 5.77 -3.36 -6.56
CA LYS A 14 6.39 -2.24 -7.25
C LYS A 14 5.94 -0.89 -6.69
N MET A 15 4.64 -0.72 -6.51
CA MET A 15 4.08 0.53 -5.98
C MET A 15 4.59 0.82 -4.57
N TRP A 16 4.52 -0.16 -3.67
CA TRP A 16 4.89 0.05 -2.28
C TRP A 16 6.41 0.16 -2.08
N LEU A 17 7.23 -0.49 -2.89
CA LEU A 17 8.68 -0.26 -2.90
C LEU A 17 8.99 1.18 -3.33
N TRP A 18 8.29 1.68 -4.33
CA TRP A 18 8.42 3.07 -4.75
C TRP A 18 7.99 4.02 -3.64
N ILE A 19 6.84 3.77 -2.98
CA ILE A 19 6.37 4.60 -1.85
C ILE A 19 7.42 4.63 -0.74
N SER A 20 7.98 3.48 -0.38
CA SER A 20 9.03 3.40 0.65
C SER A 20 10.21 4.32 0.36
N ARG A 21 10.72 4.28 -0.87
CA ARG A 21 11.83 5.14 -1.29
C ARG A 21 11.43 6.60 -1.35
N GLN A 22 10.23 6.89 -1.83
CA GLN A 22 9.76 8.25 -2.01
C GLN A 22 9.53 8.96 -0.67
N ILE A 23 9.06 8.27 0.34
CA ILE A 23 8.91 8.84 1.70
C ILE A 23 10.24 9.42 2.18
N MET A 24 11.33 8.67 2.09
CA MET A 24 12.64 9.14 2.54
C MET A 24 13.18 10.25 1.66
N LYS A 25 12.99 10.16 0.35
CA LYS A 25 13.42 11.21 -0.58
C LYS A 25 12.71 12.53 -0.28
N ASP A 26 11.39 12.50 -0.11
CA ASP A 26 10.60 13.71 0.20
C ASP A 26 11.01 14.28 1.55
N TYR A 27 11.23 13.44 2.55
CA TYR A 27 11.67 13.93 3.86
C TYR A 27 13.04 14.61 3.79
N VAL A 28 14.01 14.00 3.11
CA VAL A 28 15.37 14.57 2.98
C VAL A 28 15.32 15.90 2.23
N GLU A 29 14.53 16.01 1.17
CA GLU A 29 14.44 17.21 0.34
C GLU A 29 13.59 18.31 0.97
N ASN A 30 12.48 17.94 1.64
CA ASN A 30 11.45 18.91 2.04
C ASN A 30 11.11 18.90 3.53
N ARG A 31 11.64 17.95 4.32
CA ARG A 31 11.26 17.73 5.73
C ARG A 31 9.77 17.42 5.92
N MET A 32 9.10 17.05 4.84
CA MET A 32 7.69 16.69 4.80
C MET A 32 7.53 15.47 3.92
N VAL A 33 6.49 14.67 4.18
CA VAL A 33 6.10 13.57 3.33
C VAL A 33 4.67 13.80 2.82
N ARG A 34 4.31 13.14 1.75
CA ARG A 34 2.94 13.16 1.24
C ARG A 34 2.09 12.16 2.00
N THR A 35 0.76 12.32 1.92
CA THR A 35 -0.16 11.31 2.43
C THR A 35 -0.04 10.01 1.60
N ILE A 36 -0.46 8.89 2.18
CA ILE A 36 -0.43 7.60 1.46
C ILE A 36 -1.29 7.67 0.20
N TYR A 37 -2.46 8.29 0.28
CA TYR A 37 -3.33 8.47 -0.89
C TYR A 37 -2.62 9.27 -1.99
N ALA A 38 -1.92 10.35 -1.62
CA ALA A 38 -1.19 11.17 -2.60
C ALA A 38 -0.06 10.37 -3.26
N TYR A 39 0.68 9.55 -2.52
CA TYR A 39 1.70 8.67 -3.11
C TYR A 39 1.09 7.67 -4.10
N LYS A 40 -0.01 7.04 -3.74
CA LYS A 40 -0.69 6.09 -4.62
C LYS A 40 -1.18 6.77 -5.91
N CYS A 41 -1.82 7.93 -5.77
CA CYS A 41 -2.28 8.70 -6.93
C CYS A 41 -1.14 9.10 -7.84
N PHE A 42 -0.04 9.61 -7.26
CA PHE A 42 1.13 10.02 -8.03
C PHE A 42 1.73 8.84 -8.79
N TYR A 43 1.91 7.70 -8.12
CA TYR A 43 2.44 6.50 -8.77
C TYR A 43 1.54 6.05 -9.92
N LEU A 44 0.24 5.92 -9.68
CA LEU A 44 -0.69 5.43 -10.68
C LEU A 44 -0.83 6.38 -11.88
N ASN A 45 -0.84 7.69 -11.62
CA ASN A 45 -0.92 8.67 -12.69
C ASN A 45 0.33 8.68 -13.59
N ASN A 46 1.48 8.26 -13.07
CA ASN A 46 2.72 8.20 -13.85
C ASN A 46 2.93 6.84 -14.52
N VAL A 47 2.50 5.76 -13.91
CA VAL A 47 2.76 4.40 -14.40
C VAL A 47 1.58 3.88 -15.23
N TYR A 48 0.35 4.19 -14.82
CA TYR A 48 -0.87 3.74 -15.48
C TYR A 48 -1.86 4.91 -15.66
N PRO A 49 -1.51 5.94 -16.46
CA PRO A 49 -2.30 7.18 -16.53
C PRO A 49 -3.72 6.99 -17.08
N ASN A 50 -3.97 5.93 -17.81
CA ASN A 50 -5.27 5.67 -18.45
C ASN A 50 -6.09 4.60 -17.73
N GLU A 51 -5.64 4.16 -16.55
CA GLU A 51 -6.30 3.09 -15.80
C GLU A 51 -6.96 3.63 -14.54
N ARG A 52 -8.11 3.07 -14.21
CA ARG A 52 -8.75 3.25 -12.92
C ARG A 52 -8.52 2.02 -12.09
N ILE A 53 -7.81 2.18 -10.98
CA ILE A 53 -7.51 1.08 -10.07
C ILE A 53 -8.40 1.23 -8.82
N GLN A 54 -9.17 0.19 -8.51
CA GLN A 54 -10.10 0.18 -7.38
C GLN A 54 -9.35 0.49 -6.08
N ASP A 55 -9.79 1.52 -5.36
CA ASP A 55 -9.20 2.00 -4.09
C ASP A 55 -7.70 2.29 -4.19
N LYS A 56 -7.19 2.58 -5.39
CA LYS A 56 -5.76 2.75 -5.65
C LYS A 56 -4.94 1.55 -5.17
N CYS A 57 -5.51 0.35 -5.28
CA CYS A 57 -4.91 -0.88 -4.77
C CYS A 57 -5.06 -1.98 -5.81
N PHE A 58 -3.91 -2.54 -6.28
CA PHE A 58 -3.93 -3.59 -7.30
C PHE A 58 -4.62 -4.86 -6.82
N CYS A 59 -4.50 -5.19 -5.53
CA CYS A 59 -5.19 -6.35 -4.97
C CYS A 59 -6.70 -6.14 -4.90
N CYS A 60 -7.16 -4.91 -4.58
CA CYS A 60 -8.57 -4.55 -4.64
C CYS A 60 -9.10 -4.59 -6.08
N GLU A 61 -8.31 -4.13 -7.04
CA GLU A 61 -8.67 -4.21 -8.45
C GLU A 61 -8.84 -5.68 -8.89
N TYR A 62 -7.90 -6.53 -8.49
CA TYR A 62 -7.98 -7.96 -8.79
C TYR A 62 -9.26 -8.61 -8.23
N VAL A 63 -9.56 -8.40 -6.93
CA VAL A 63 -10.74 -9.03 -6.33
C VAL A 63 -12.04 -8.48 -6.94
N THR A 64 -12.08 -7.20 -7.26
CA THR A 64 -13.22 -6.58 -7.95
C THR A 64 -13.45 -7.18 -9.33
N GLN A 65 -12.38 -7.35 -10.11
CA GLN A 65 -12.47 -7.95 -11.45
C GLN A 65 -12.97 -9.40 -11.43
N HIS A 66 -12.71 -10.11 -10.34
CA HIS A 66 -13.08 -11.53 -10.20
C HIS A 66 -14.38 -11.72 -9.42
N GLY A 67 -15.05 -10.63 -9.01
CA GLY A 67 -16.32 -10.71 -8.28
C GLY A 67 -16.20 -11.35 -6.90
N ILE A 68 -15.01 -11.28 -6.27
CA ILE A 68 -14.73 -11.86 -4.97
C ILE A 68 -14.60 -10.77 -3.90
N ASN A 69 -14.53 -11.18 -2.65
CA ASN A 69 -14.59 -10.26 -1.51
C ASN A 69 -13.21 -9.84 -1.06
N CYS A 70 -12.94 -8.52 -1.02
CA CYS A 70 -11.64 -7.98 -0.59
C CYS A 70 -11.25 -8.43 0.82
N TYR A 71 -12.20 -8.46 1.75
CA TYR A 71 -11.90 -8.83 3.14
C TYR A 71 -11.37 -10.27 3.27
N LYS A 72 -11.99 -11.22 2.55
CA LYS A 72 -11.63 -12.64 2.61
C LYS A 72 -10.60 -13.03 1.56
N ASP A 73 -10.68 -12.42 0.39
CA ASP A 73 -10.05 -12.92 -0.83
C ASP A 73 -8.89 -12.04 -1.31
N CYS A 74 -8.51 -11.01 -0.54
CA CYS A 74 -7.30 -10.27 -0.83
C CYS A 74 -6.13 -11.25 -0.94
N PRO A 75 -5.34 -11.22 -2.03
CA PRO A 75 -4.28 -12.21 -2.22
C PRO A 75 -3.12 -12.11 -1.24
N LEU A 76 -3.11 -11.09 -0.38
CA LEU A 76 -2.01 -10.85 0.56
C LEU A 76 -2.48 -10.98 2.01
N TYR A 77 -1.59 -11.49 2.86
CA TYR A 77 -1.71 -11.32 4.31
C TYR A 77 -1.09 -9.97 4.70
N TRP A 78 -1.82 -9.19 5.48
CA TRP A 78 -1.40 -7.82 5.81
C TRP A 78 -0.63 -7.70 7.12
N ASN A 79 -0.06 -8.79 7.60
CA ASN A 79 0.99 -8.81 8.62
C ASN A 79 1.80 -10.10 8.56
N ASP A 80 2.94 -10.15 9.26
CA ASP A 80 3.85 -11.30 9.24
C ASP A 80 3.25 -12.57 9.86
N LYS A 81 2.28 -12.41 10.76
CA LYS A 81 1.65 -13.54 11.47
C LYS A 81 0.51 -14.17 10.71
N HIS A 82 0.18 -13.64 9.53
CA HIS A 82 -0.96 -14.08 8.71
C HIS A 82 -2.32 -13.97 9.44
N THR A 83 -2.44 -13.03 10.39
CA THR A 83 -3.66 -12.79 11.14
C THR A 83 -4.52 -11.66 10.56
N ALA A 84 -3.90 -10.71 9.86
CA ALA A 84 -4.62 -9.65 9.15
C ALA A 84 -4.98 -10.12 7.74
N LEU A 85 -6.26 -10.36 7.51
CA LEU A 85 -6.77 -10.94 6.26
C LEU A 85 -6.87 -9.93 5.12
N SER A 86 -7.03 -8.65 5.43
CA SER A 86 -7.10 -7.56 4.44
C SER A 86 -6.40 -6.32 4.98
N CYS A 87 -6.22 -5.32 4.12
CA CYS A 87 -5.57 -4.06 4.52
C CYS A 87 -6.32 -3.32 5.64
N ASP A 88 -7.63 -3.47 5.73
CA ASP A 88 -8.47 -2.81 6.75
C ASP A 88 -8.62 -3.63 8.03
N ASP A 89 -7.95 -4.77 8.12
CA ASP A 89 -8.07 -5.64 9.28
C ASP A 89 -7.27 -5.09 10.44
N PHE A 90 -7.93 -4.81 11.56
CA PHE A 90 -7.29 -4.28 12.78
C PHE A 90 -6.71 -5.37 13.68
N ILE A 91 -6.96 -6.64 13.36
CA ILE A 91 -6.46 -7.76 14.16
C ILE A 91 -4.94 -7.83 14.02
N GLU A 92 -4.23 -7.91 15.16
CA GLU A 92 -2.78 -8.02 15.21
C GLU A 92 -2.04 -6.87 14.48
N HIS A 93 -2.65 -5.69 14.48
CA HIS A 93 -2.05 -4.48 13.90
C HIS A 93 -1.57 -4.67 12.45
N GLY A 94 -2.51 -4.91 11.54
CA GLY A 94 -2.23 -4.96 10.11
C GLY A 94 -1.36 -3.78 9.67
N TYR A 95 -0.39 -4.02 8.82
CA TYR A 95 0.63 -3.03 8.46
C TYR A 95 0.07 -1.77 7.83
N TYR A 96 -1.04 -1.89 7.11
CA TYR A 96 -1.69 -0.71 6.53
C TYR A 96 -2.17 0.25 7.62
N ASN A 97 -2.76 -0.27 8.68
CA ASN A 97 -3.21 0.56 9.80
C ASN A 97 -2.03 1.20 10.54
N VAL A 98 -0.93 0.50 10.65
CA VAL A 98 0.28 1.05 11.29
C VAL A 98 0.85 2.21 10.49
N ILE A 99 0.98 2.06 9.17
CA ILE A 99 1.52 3.15 8.35
C ILE A 99 0.60 4.36 8.32
N THR A 100 -0.72 4.16 8.28
CA THR A 100 -1.67 5.27 8.25
C THR A 100 -1.80 6.01 9.57
N ASP A 101 -1.38 5.41 10.68
CA ASP A 101 -1.24 6.12 11.95
C ASP A 101 -0.06 7.12 11.92
N ILE A 102 0.95 6.86 11.10
CA ILE A 102 2.11 7.76 10.95
C ILE A 102 1.84 8.78 9.84
N VAL A 103 1.37 8.31 8.69
CA VAL A 103 1.13 9.12 7.50
C VAL A 103 -0.31 8.90 7.07
N PRO A 104 -1.19 9.89 7.25
CA PRO A 104 -2.62 9.73 6.93
C PRO A 104 -2.87 9.25 5.50
N HIS A 105 -3.91 8.43 5.34
CA HIS A 105 -4.29 7.89 4.03
C HIS A 105 -5.09 8.87 3.19
N SER A 106 -6.07 9.51 3.80
CA SER A 106 -7.24 10.08 3.12
C SER A 106 -7.15 11.55 2.73
N VAL A 107 -6.10 12.24 3.12
CA VAL A 107 -5.97 13.68 2.87
C VAL A 107 -4.85 13.91 1.86
N GLU A 108 -5.15 14.64 0.78
CA GLU A 108 -4.10 15.07 -0.15
C GLU A 108 -3.24 16.16 0.49
N GLY A 109 -1.95 16.17 0.16
CA GLY A 109 -1.03 17.17 0.59
C GLY A 109 0.19 16.63 1.29
N TYR A 110 0.85 17.51 2.03
CA TYR A 110 2.06 17.20 2.78
C TYR A 110 1.77 17.10 4.27
N VAL A 111 2.52 16.23 4.92
CA VAL A 111 2.41 15.99 6.36
C VAL A 111 3.79 16.23 6.98
N PHE A 112 3.82 17.02 8.06
CA PHE A 112 5.04 17.19 8.85
C PHE A 112 5.24 15.95 9.71
N VAL A 113 6.43 15.35 9.61
CA VAL A 113 6.82 14.21 10.41
C VAL A 113 8.24 14.41 10.93
N THR A 114 8.59 13.68 11.97
CA THR A 114 9.97 13.62 12.44
C THR A 114 10.78 12.68 11.57
N LEU A 115 12.11 12.75 11.67
CA LEU A 115 12.99 11.79 10.97
C LEU A 115 12.66 10.35 11.37
N GLU A 116 12.41 10.11 12.65
CA GLU A 116 12.09 8.76 13.13
C GLU A 116 10.75 8.26 12.59
N GLU A 117 9.76 9.15 12.52
CA GLU A 117 8.47 8.84 11.90
C GLU A 117 8.62 8.53 10.40
N ALA A 118 9.41 9.33 9.68
CA ALA A 118 9.67 9.09 8.25
C ALA A 118 10.36 7.74 8.03
N LYS A 119 11.39 7.43 8.83
CA LYS A 119 12.09 6.14 8.77
C LYS A 119 11.15 4.97 9.06
N ARG A 120 10.31 5.13 10.09
CA ARG A 120 9.34 4.10 10.45
C ARG A 120 8.31 3.88 9.35
N ALA A 121 7.80 4.96 8.76
CA ALA A 121 6.85 4.86 7.65
C ALA A 121 7.50 4.20 6.42
N ALA A 122 8.72 4.57 6.08
CA ALA A 122 9.45 3.96 4.97
C ALA A 122 9.68 2.46 5.19
N ARG A 123 10.08 2.06 6.40
CA ARG A 123 10.23 0.64 6.74
C ARG A 123 8.91 -0.11 6.66
N MET A 124 7.81 0.52 7.12
CA MET A 124 6.50 -0.09 7.06
C MET A 124 6.00 -0.25 5.62
N ALA A 125 6.24 0.76 4.77
CA ALA A 125 5.93 0.67 3.35
C ALA A 125 6.71 -0.47 2.68
N TYR A 126 7.97 -0.66 3.03
CA TYR A 126 8.77 -1.78 2.56
C TYR A 126 8.16 -3.13 2.99
N LYS A 127 7.77 -3.26 4.25
CA LYS A 127 7.10 -4.47 4.75
C LYS A 127 5.80 -4.75 3.99
N ILE A 128 5.01 -3.72 3.73
CA ILE A 128 3.79 -3.85 2.93
C ILE A 128 4.11 -4.33 1.51
N ALA A 129 5.19 -3.81 0.90
CA ALA A 129 5.63 -4.25 -0.42
C ALA A 129 5.95 -5.75 -0.44
N MET A 130 6.50 -6.26 0.65
CA MET A 130 7.02 -7.63 0.75
C MET A 130 6.06 -8.59 1.47
N LEU A 131 4.79 -8.24 1.59
CA LEU A 131 3.79 -9.10 2.23
C LEU A 131 3.66 -10.45 1.54
N ASP A 132 3.45 -11.49 2.34
CA ASP A 132 3.27 -12.84 1.85
C ASP A 132 1.93 -12.99 1.11
N GLY A 133 1.97 -13.70 -0.02
CA GLY A 133 0.78 -14.12 -0.72
C GLY A 133 0.07 -15.24 0.03
N LYS A 134 -1.26 -15.20 0.06
CA LYS A 134 -2.06 -16.29 0.59
C LYS A 134 -1.92 -17.52 -0.30
N LYS A 135 -1.90 -18.69 0.30
CA LYS A 135 -1.83 -19.95 -0.45
C LYS A 135 -3.11 -20.12 -1.28
N VAL A 136 -2.94 -20.57 -2.51
CA VAL A 136 -4.04 -20.97 -3.37
C VAL A 136 -4.48 -22.37 -2.94
N ARG A 137 -5.77 -22.52 -2.73
CA ARG A 137 -6.36 -23.84 -2.42
C ARG A 137 -6.79 -24.55 -3.70
#